data_991cb1a3ac61ce43c266051510a9f81f
#
_entry.id   991cb1a3ac61ce43c266051510a9f81f
#
_cell.length_a   1.000
_cell.length_b   1.000
_cell.length_c   1.000
_cell.angle_alpha   90.00
_cell.angle_beta   90.00
_cell.angle_gamma   90.00
#
_symmetry.space_group_name_H-M   'P 1'
#
loop_
_entity.id
_entity.type
_entity.pdbx_description
1 polymer ?
#
loop_
_entity_poly.entity_id
_entity_poly.type
_entity_poly.pdbx_seq_one_letter_code
_entity_poly.pdbx_strand_id
1 'polypeptide(L)'
;KTHFRKMKQFEKRYQDGKFNSKLLLRFIEPKEVRGYSLLNWDWAGEKNDDQWLYIPKLRKVKRIKPSEISRNFQGTEFTYGDFVGREVNLDNYELISNDVFNGDECYLIRATPNDDSSYKARILWIDKKFYLIRKIEFYNSKDEKVKILEIPNYVKNNQWTIGGTTDSKVYILLEYPNGEKVQHLAGNLLRIYD
;
A
#
# COMPACT_ATOMS: atom_id res chain seq x y z
N LYS A 1 -8.56 -10.47 17.38
CA LYS A 1 -7.26 -10.01 17.95
C LYS A 1 -6.71 -8.92 17.07
N THR A 2 -6.52 -7.71 17.59
CA THR A 2 -5.93 -6.60 16.83
C THR A 2 -4.41 -6.70 16.89
N HIS A 3 -3.77 -6.75 15.74
CA HIS A 3 -2.31 -6.76 15.64
C HIS A 3 -1.81 -5.38 15.16
N PHE A 4 -0.92 -4.78 15.93
CA PHE A 4 -0.31 -3.51 15.56
C PHE A 4 1.05 -3.73 14.92
N ARG A 5 1.31 -2.98 13.84
CA ARG A 5 2.62 -2.90 13.20
C ARG A 5 2.94 -1.43 12.96
N LYS A 6 4.05 -0.95 13.53
CA LYS A 6 4.54 0.40 13.29
C LYS A 6 5.70 0.35 12.30
N MET A 7 5.61 1.11 11.24
CA MET A 7 6.62 1.18 10.20
C MET A 7 7.02 2.64 9.95
N LYS A 8 8.25 2.84 9.50
CA LYS A 8 8.69 4.08 8.83
C LYS A 8 8.80 3.80 7.35
N GLN A 9 8.36 4.76 6.56
CA GLN A 9 8.48 4.76 5.11
C GLN A 9 9.40 5.91 4.69
N PHE A 10 10.30 5.61 3.77
CA PHE A 10 11.16 6.57 3.08
C PHE A 10 10.93 6.34 1.60
N GLU A 11 10.59 7.39 0.88
CA GLU A 11 10.33 7.32 -0.56
C GLU A 11 11.09 8.44 -1.26
N LYS A 12 11.74 8.11 -2.37
CA LYS A 12 12.31 9.08 -3.30
C LYS A 12 11.70 8.84 -4.68
N ARG A 13 11.12 9.88 -5.26
CA ARG A 13 10.62 9.90 -6.63
C ARG A 13 11.64 10.56 -7.53
N TYR A 14 11.71 10.08 -8.75
CA TYR A 14 12.61 10.60 -9.77
C TYR A 14 11.75 11.15 -10.90
N GLN A 15 12.10 12.31 -11.43
CA GLN A 15 11.40 12.91 -12.57
C GLN A 15 11.95 12.37 -13.89
N ASP A 16 13.24 12.03 -13.90
CA ASP A 16 13.94 11.53 -15.06
C ASP A 16 14.85 10.36 -14.68
N GLY A 17 15.12 9.48 -15.65
CA GLY A 17 16.13 8.44 -15.52
C GLY A 17 15.57 7.02 -15.44
N LYS A 18 16.31 6.14 -14.74
CA LYS A 18 16.05 4.70 -14.73
C LYS A 18 14.95 4.26 -13.77
N PHE A 19 14.48 5.13 -12.88
CA PHE A 19 13.54 4.82 -11.82
C PHE A 19 12.39 5.82 -11.81
N ASN A 20 11.18 5.36 -11.55
CA ASN A 20 10.05 6.18 -11.13
C ASN A 20 10.17 6.53 -9.66
N SER A 21 10.43 5.52 -8.83
CA SER A 21 10.60 5.72 -7.39
C SER A 21 11.48 4.65 -6.74
N LYS A 22 11.90 4.95 -5.50
CA LYS A 22 12.48 3.98 -4.56
C LYS A 22 11.80 4.13 -3.23
N LEU A 23 11.34 3.00 -2.66
CA LEU A 23 10.62 2.94 -1.41
C LEU A 23 11.36 2.05 -0.44
N LEU A 24 11.62 2.55 0.79
CA LEU A 24 12.12 1.77 1.90
C LEU A 24 11.10 1.77 3.04
N LEU A 25 10.59 0.60 3.40
CA LEU A 25 9.77 0.38 4.59
C LEU A 25 10.62 -0.27 5.66
N ARG A 26 10.48 0.17 6.91
CA ARG A 26 11.15 -0.43 8.05
C ARG A 26 10.22 -0.59 9.23
N PHE A 27 10.10 -1.82 9.76
CA PHE A 27 9.35 -2.08 10.98
C PHE A 27 10.05 -1.48 12.21
N ILE A 28 9.27 -0.78 13.03
CA ILE A 28 9.71 -0.19 14.30
C ILE A 28 9.17 -0.99 15.48
N GLU A 29 7.91 -1.42 15.38
CA GLU A 29 7.18 -2.20 16.39
C GLU A 29 6.31 -3.26 15.74
N PRO A 30 6.02 -4.35 16.42
CA PRO A 30 6.55 -4.77 17.73
C PRO A 30 7.98 -5.34 17.62
N LYS A 31 8.57 -5.75 18.75
CA LYS A 31 9.96 -6.23 18.86
C LYS A 31 10.28 -7.41 17.92
N GLU A 32 9.31 -8.29 17.69
CA GLU A 32 9.43 -9.52 16.88
C GLU A 32 9.76 -9.23 15.41
N VAL A 33 9.26 -8.10 14.89
CA VAL A 33 9.47 -7.68 13.50
C VAL A 33 10.35 -6.44 13.36
N ARG A 34 10.81 -5.88 14.49
CA ARG A 34 11.66 -4.68 14.47
C ARG A 34 12.89 -4.86 13.59
N GLY A 35 13.11 -3.87 12.73
CA GLY A 35 14.28 -3.82 11.84
C GLY A 35 14.12 -4.59 10.53
N TYR A 36 13.10 -5.46 10.38
CA TYR A 36 12.79 -5.94 9.05
C TYR A 36 12.55 -4.75 8.14
N SER A 37 13.12 -4.78 6.93
CA SER A 37 13.01 -3.69 6.00
C SER A 37 12.77 -4.22 4.59
N LEU A 38 11.84 -3.59 3.88
CA LEU A 38 11.55 -3.86 2.47
C LEU A 38 12.03 -2.67 1.65
N LEU A 39 12.92 -2.94 0.70
CA LEU A 39 13.34 -1.98 -0.32
C LEU A 39 12.64 -2.34 -1.62
N ASN A 40 11.97 -1.37 -2.23
CA ASN A 40 11.38 -1.48 -3.55
C ASN A 40 12.05 -0.49 -4.50
N TRP A 41 12.43 -0.96 -5.70
CA TRP A 41 12.85 -0.14 -6.82
C TRP A 41 11.83 -0.24 -7.92
N ASP A 42 11.12 0.84 -8.14
CA ASP A 42 10.16 1.04 -9.21
C ASP A 42 10.91 1.57 -10.43
N TRP A 43 11.08 0.72 -11.43
CA TRP A 43 11.83 1.05 -12.63
C TRP A 43 10.96 1.80 -13.63
N ALA A 44 11.54 2.76 -14.30
CA ALA A 44 10.88 3.40 -15.44
C ALA A 44 10.86 2.45 -16.65
N GLY A 45 9.75 2.44 -17.40
CA GLY A 45 9.56 1.61 -18.59
C GLY A 45 9.14 0.18 -18.28
N GLU A 46 9.42 -0.76 -19.18
CA GLU A 46 8.89 -2.14 -19.16
C GLU A 46 9.61 -3.09 -18.18
N LYS A 47 10.61 -2.60 -17.47
CA LYS A 47 11.36 -3.44 -16.54
C LYS A 47 10.54 -3.70 -15.28
N ASN A 48 10.40 -4.98 -14.92
CA ASN A 48 9.76 -5.37 -13.66
C ASN A 48 10.48 -4.78 -12.45
N ASP A 49 9.72 -4.41 -11.44
CA ASP A 49 10.20 -3.90 -10.18
C ASP A 49 11.06 -4.90 -9.42
N ASP A 50 12.01 -4.37 -8.69
CA ASP A 50 12.89 -5.15 -7.83
C ASP A 50 12.57 -4.92 -6.36
N GLN A 51 12.46 -5.99 -5.60
CA GLN A 51 12.23 -5.94 -4.16
C GLN A 51 13.26 -6.74 -3.37
N TRP A 52 13.68 -6.20 -2.24
CA TRP A 52 14.61 -6.85 -1.31
C TRP A 52 14.10 -6.74 0.12
N LEU A 53 14.15 -7.87 0.82
CA LEU A 53 13.84 -7.98 2.25
C LEU A 53 15.13 -8.09 3.05
N TYR A 54 15.37 -7.16 3.96
CA TYR A 54 16.40 -7.30 5.00
C TYR A 54 15.83 -8.03 6.21
N ILE A 55 16.51 -9.09 6.65
CA ILE A 55 16.15 -9.96 7.77
C ILE A 55 17.14 -9.70 8.91
N PRO A 56 16.77 -8.95 9.98
CA PRO A 56 17.70 -8.51 11.03
C PRO A 56 18.37 -9.66 11.76
N LYS A 57 17.62 -10.69 12.11
CA LYS A 57 18.13 -11.86 12.85
C LYS A 57 19.24 -12.60 12.11
N LEU A 58 19.18 -12.61 10.78
CA LEU A 58 20.15 -13.27 9.91
C LEU A 58 21.21 -12.29 9.38
N ARG A 59 21.02 -10.99 9.56
CA ARG A 59 21.83 -9.93 8.93
C ARG A 59 21.98 -10.11 7.42
N LYS A 60 20.91 -10.61 6.77
CA LYS A 60 20.92 -10.95 5.34
C LYS A 60 19.86 -10.15 4.58
N VAL A 61 20.18 -9.86 3.33
CA VAL A 61 19.25 -9.32 2.34
C VAL A 61 18.84 -10.47 1.43
N LYS A 62 17.54 -10.62 1.22
CA LYS A 62 16.93 -11.57 0.29
C LYS A 62 16.20 -10.80 -0.81
N ARG A 63 16.48 -11.09 -2.07
CA ARG A 63 15.65 -10.59 -3.18
C ARG A 63 14.33 -11.35 -3.21
N ILE A 64 13.22 -10.64 -3.35
CA ILE A 64 11.89 -11.23 -3.50
C ILE A 64 11.73 -11.65 -4.96
N LYS A 65 11.37 -12.91 -5.18
CA LYS A 65 11.13 -13.44 -6.52
C LYS A 65 9.72 -13.07 -7.00
N PRO A 66 9.46 -12.98 -8.31
CA PRO A 66 8.10 -12.74 -8.84
C PRO A 66 7.05 -13.69 -8.26
N SER A 67 7.38 -14.98 -8.08
CA SER A 67 6.49 -15.98 -7.47
C SER A 67 6.20 -15.78 -5.97
N GLU A 68 6.89 -14.85 -5.31
CA GLU A 68 6.70 -14.54 -3.89
C GLU A 68 5.93 -13.22 -3.68
N ILE A 69 5.66 -12.46 -4.75
CA ILE A 69 5.02 -11.13 -4.68
C ILE A 69 3.63 -11.19 -4.02
N SER A 70 2.86 -12.26 -4.25
CA SER A 70 1.54 -12.48 -3.65
C SER A 70 1.56 -12.97 -2.20
N ARG A 71 2.75 -13.26 -1.63
CA ARG A 71 2.86 -13.69 -0.24
C ARG A 71 2.72 -12.52 0.73
N ASN A 72 2.17 -12.81 1.91
CA ASN A 72 2.01 -11.82 2.97
C ASN A 72 3.36 -11.30 3.48
N PHE A 73 3.47 -9.99 3.65
CA PHE A 73 4.66 -9.31 4.13
C PHE A 73 4.73 -9.38 5.67
N GLN A 74 5.62 -10.22 6.19
CA GLN A 74 5.97 -10.32 7.61
C GLN A 74 4.78 -10.43 8.58
N GLY A 75 3.79 -11.26 8.21
CA GLY A 75 2.59 -11.48 9.03
C GLY A 75 1.66 -10.26 9.10
N THR A 76 1.72 -9.41 8.09
CA THR A 76 0.70 -8.41 7.78
C THR A 76 -0.23 -8.97 6.72
N GLU A 77 -1.36 -8.31 6.51
CA GLU A 77 -2.29 -8.62 5.41
C GLU A 77 -1.84 -7.99 4.08
N PHE A 78 -0.77 -7.19 4.10
CA PHE A 78 -0.14 -6.74 2.87
C PHE A 78 0.66 -7.86 2.23
N THR A 79 0.52 -7.99 0.93
CA THR A 79 1.46 -8.76 0.13
C THR A 79 2.68 -7.91 -0.22
N TYR A 80 3.75 -8.53 -0.68
CA TYR A 80 4.88 -7.78 -1.22
C TYR A 80 4.47 -6.91 -2.41
N GLY A 81 3.51 -7.38 -3.22
CA GLY A 81 2.96 -6.65 -4.36
C GLY A 81 2.17 -5.39 -4.00
N ASP A 82 1.62 -5.31 -2.78
CA ASP A 82 0.91 -4.11 -2.34
C ASP A 82 1.84 -2.88 -2.14
N PHE A 83 3.15 -3.11 -2.08
CA PHE A 83 4.16 -2.06 -1.96
C PHE A 83 4.84 -1.70 -3.28
N VAL A 84 4.42 -2.33 -4.37
CA VAL A 84 4.85 -1.98 -5.72
C VAL A 84 3.89 -0.91 -6.27
N GLY A 85 4.44 0.12 -6.91
CA GLY A 85 3.62 1.07 -7.65
C GLY A 85 2.85 0.33 -8.74
N ARG A 86 1.54 0.59 -8.86
CA ARG A 86 0.76 0.03 -9.95
C ARG A 86 0.51 1.12 -11.00
N GLU A 87 0.96 0.87 -12.21
CA GLU A 87 0.75 1.77 -13.33
C GLU A 87 -0.74 1.79 -13.73
N VAL A 88 -1.21 2.98 -14.11
CA VAL A 88 -2.63 3.19 -14.45
C VAL A 88 -3.07 2.34 -15.63
N ASN A 89 -2.19 2.12 -16.60
CA ASN A 89 -2.47 1.33 -17.81
C ASN A 89 -2.60 -0.18 -17.56
N LEU A 90 -2.24 -0.66 -16.37
CA LEU A 90 -2.38 -2.08 -15.99
C LEU A 90 -3.79 -2.45 -15.52
N ASP A 91 -4.71 -1.49 -15.45
CA ASP A 91 -6.10 -1.71 -15.08
C ASP A 91 -7.07 -1.10 -16.09
N ASN A 92 -8.23 -1.72 -16.21
CA ASN A 92 -9.42 -1.10 -16.79
C ASN A 92 -10.23 -0.45 -15.67
N TYR A 93 -10.68 0.78 -15.90
CA TYR A 93 -11.42 1.57 -14.91
C TYR A 93 -12.86 1.80 -15.34
N GLU A 94 -13.80 1.62 -14.41
CA GLU A 94 -15.22 1.87 -14.58
C GLU A 94 -15.72 2.74 -13.43
N LEU A 95 -16.38 3.85 -13.74
CA LEU A 95 -17.08 4.66 -12.74
C LEU A 95 -18.39 3.96 -12.39
N ILE A 96 -18.49 3.44 -11.16
CA ILE A 96 -19.69 2.75 -10.67
C ILE A 96 -20.76 3.77 -10.25
N SER A 97 -20.37 4.71 -9.39
CA SER A 97 -21.28 5.69 -8.78
C SER A 97 -20.50 6.80 -8.08
N ASN A 98 -21.24 7.67 -7.40
CA ASN A 98 -20.68 8.57 -6.38
C ASN A 98 -21.03 8.02 -5.00
N ASP A 99 -20.15 8.26 -4.04
CA ASP A 99 -20.33 7.85 -2.64
C ASP A 99 -19.74 8.90 -1.70
N VAL A 100 -19.92 8.73 -0.39
CA VAL A 100 -19.35 9.59 0.63
C VAL A 100 -18.51 8.73 1.58
N PHE A 101 -17.26 9.10 1.79
CA PHE A 101 -16.38 8.45 2.75
C PHE A 101 -15.86 9.45 3.77
N ASN A 102 -16.19 9.24 5.06
CA ASN A 102 -15.84 10.14 6.18
C ASN A 102 -16.20 11.62 5.95
N GLY A 103 -17.33 11.89 5.25
CA GLY A 103 -17.80 13.23 4.94
C GLY A 103 -17.24 13.83 3.64
N ASP A 104 -16.28 13.18 2.99
CA ASP A 104 -15.75 13.59 1.68
C ASP A 104 -16.55 12.93 0.55
N GLU A 105 -16.99 13.73 -0.42
CA GLU A 105 -17.59 13.21 -1.66
C GLU A 105 -16.53 12.48 -2.49
N CYS A 106 -16.85 11.26 -2.91
CA CYS A 106 -15.93 10.39 -3.65
C CYS A 106 -16.55 9.92 -4.97
N TYR A 107 -15.68 9.71 -5.96
CA TYR A 107 -15.95 8.80 -7.06
C TYR A 107 -15.74 7.37 -6.58
N LEU A 108 -16.68 6.48 -6.90
CA LEU A 108 -16.56 5.04 -6.69
C LEU A 108 -16.14 4.39 -8.00
N ILE A 109 -14.92 3.91 -8.07
CA ILE A 109 -14.33 3.38 -9.30
C ILE A 109 -13.95 1.92 -9.11
N ARG A 110 -14.38 1.07 -10.06
CA ARG A 110 -13.89 -0.30 -10.18
C ARG A 110 -12.63 -0.31 -11.03
N ALA A 111 -11.56 -0.89 -10.52
CA ALA A 111 -10.33 -1.17 -11.24
C ALA A 111 -10.20 -2.68 -11.45
N THR A 112 -10.15 -3.11 -12.70
CA THR A 112 -10.02 -4.51 -13.08
C THR A 112 -8.66 -4.70 -13.76
N PRO A 113 -7.75 -5.52 -13.19
CA PRO A 113 -6.45 -5.77 -13.76
C PRO A 113 -6.49 -6.38 -15.17
N ASN A 114 -5.56 -5.95 -16.01
CA ASN A 114 -5.30 -6.52 -17.35
C ASN A 114 -4.19 -7.59 -17.31
N ASP A 115 -3.58 -7.82 -16.14
CA ASP A 115 -2.46 -8.73 -15.92
C ASP A 115 -2.78 -9.76 -14.83
N ASP A 116 -1.85 -10.66 -14.55
CA ASP A 116 -1.90 -11.63 -13.45
C ASP A 116 -1.73 -10.94 -12.09
N SER A 117 -2.72 -10.19 -11.69
CA SER A 117 -2.78 -9.55 -10.37
C SER A 117 -3.21 -10.54 -9.29
N SER A 118 -2.74 -10.31 -8.06
CA SER A 118 -3.23 -11.04 -6.87
C SER A 118 -4.72 -10.79 -6.58
N TYR A 119 -5.31 -9.78 -7.20
CA TYR A 119 -6.71 -9.39 -7.02
C TYR A 119 -7.43 -9.38 -8.36
N LYS A 120 -8.65 -9.91 -8.39
CA LYS A 120 -9.55 -9.86 -9.56
C LYS A 120 -10.06 -8.44 -9.82
N ALA A 121 -10.32 -7.70 -8.74
CA ALA A 121 -10.80 -6.33 -8.82
C ALA A 121 -10.45 -5.54 -7.56
N ARG A 122 -10.45 -4.23 -7.70
CA ARG A 122 -10.40 -3.26 -6.60
C ARG A 122 -11.53 -2.25 -6.76
N ILE A 123 -12.15 -1.85 -5.66
CA ILE A 123 -13.09 -0.74 -5.63
C ILE A 123 -12.40 0.40 -4.90
N LEU A 124 -12.30 1.55 -5.55
CA LEU A 124 -11.56 2.72 -5.11
C LEU A 124 -12.53 3.84 -4.77
N TRP A 125 -12.41 4.42 -3.57
CA TRP A 125 -13.02 5.70 -3.21
C TRP A 125 -11.99 6.79 -3.44
N ILE A 126 -12.23 7.64 -4.42
CA ILE A 126 -11.34 8.75 -4.79
C ILE A 126 -12.07 10.06 -4.51
N ASP A 127 -11.56 10.86 -3.56
CA ASP A 127 -12.21 12.12 -3.23
C ASP A 127 -12.22 13.07 -4.43
N LYS A 128 -13.34 13.81 -4.57
CA LYS A 128 -13.57 14.69 -5.72
C LYS A 128 -12.78 15.99 -5.67
N LYS A 129 -12.27 16.36 -4.49
CA LYS A 129 -11.60 17.64 -4.27
C LYS A 129 -10.12 17.61 -4.61
N PHE A 130 -9.44 16.53 -4.22
CA PHE A 130 -7.99 16.41 -4.35
C PHE A 130 -7.57 15.20 -5.17
N TYR A 131 -8.54 14.37 -5.60
CA TYR A 131 -8.32 13.12 -6.34
C TYR A 131 -7.41 12.13 -5.60
N LEU A 132 -7.54 12.07 -4.27
CA LEU A 132 -6.79 11.18 -3.42
C LEU A 132 -7.63 9.92 -3.11
N ILE A 133 -6.96 8.76 -3.07
CA ILE A 133 -7.60 7.51 -2.68
C ILE A 133 -7.89 7.55 -1.18
N ARG A 134 -9.16 7.41 -0.80
CA ARG A 134 -9.61 7.39 0.60
C ARG A 134 -9.82 5.98 1.13
N LYS A 135 -10.25 5.07 0.25
CA LYS A 135 -10.50 3.67 0.60
C LYS A 135 -10.28 2.79 -0.63
N ILE A 136 -9.79 1.58 -0.40
CA ILE A 136 -9.71 0.52 -1.41
C ILE A 136 -10.29 -0.75 -0.81
N GLU A 137 -11.21 -1.38 -1.51
CA GLU A 137 -11.62 -2.76 -1.27
C GLU A 137 -11.00 -3.67 -2.31
N PHE A 138 -10.46 -4.80 -1.85
CA PHE A 138 -9.77 -5.77 -2.70
C PHE A 138 -10.58 -7.05 -2.80
N TYR A 139 -10.75 -7.56 -4.01
CA TYR A 139 -11.55 -8.75 -4.31
C TYR A 139 -10.67 -9.84 -4.92
N ASN A 140 -10.84 -11.08 -4.45
CA ASN A 140 -10.14 -12.25 -4.97
C ASN A 140 -10.81 -12.81 -6.24
N SER A 141 -10.27 -13.91 -6.78
CA SER A 141 -10.81 -14.59 -7.97
C SER A 141 -12.23 -15.13 -7.82
N LYS A 142 -12.73 -15.28 -6.59
CA LYS A 142 -14.09 -15.73 -6.28
C LYS A 142 -15.07 -14.58 -6.06
N ASP A 143 -14.65 -13.32 -6.31
CA ASP A 143 -15.41 -12.10 -5.99
C ASP A 143 -15.68 -11.91 -4.49
N GLU A 144 -14.87 -12.51 -3.62
CA GLU A 144 -14.93 -12.29 -2.19
C GLU A 144 -14.06 -11.08 -1.82
N LYS A 145 -14.60 -10.18 -1.00
CA LYS A 145 -13.82 -9.08 -0.44
C LYS A 145 -12.85 -9.65 0.60
N VAL A 146 -11.55 -9.53 0.32
CA VAL A 146 -10.50 -10.13 1.16
C VAL A 146 -9.72 -9.12 1.98
N LYS A 147 -9.78 -7.84 1.61
CA LYS A 147 -9.05 -6.78 2.31
C LYS A 147 -9.70 -5.41 2.08
N ILE A 148 -9.62 -4.55 3.08
CA ILE A 148 -9.95 -3.13 2.98
C ILE A 148 -8.72 -2.32 3.41
N LEU A 149 -8.36 -1.31 2.63
CA LEU A 149 -7.41 -0.27 2.98
C LEU A 149 -8.18 1.03 3.16
N GLU A 150 -8.11 1.62 4.34
CA GLU A 150 -8.66 2.95 4.62
C GLU A 150 -7.54 3.94 4.89
N ILE A 151 -7.63 5.11 4.25
CA ILE A 151 -6.67 6.20 4.40
C ILE A 151 -7.44 7.41 4.96
N PRO A 152 -7.57 7.50 6.29
CA PRO A 152 -8.42 8.50 6.91
C PRO A 152 -7.91 9.93 6.70
N ASN A 153 -6.59 10.10 6.61
CA ASN A 153 -5.98 11.42 6.53
C ASN A 153 -4.83 11.49 5.53
N TYR A 154 -4.73 12.63 4.86
CA TYR A 154 -3.57 13.05 4.08
C TYR A 154 -3.01 14.35 4.66
N VAL A 155 -1.70 14.50 4.60
CA VAL A 155 -0.99 15.75 4.96
C VAL A 155 -0.38 16.35 3.72
N LYS A 156 -0.55 17.65 3.55
CA LYS A 156 0.04 18.41 2.46
C LYS A 156 1.28 19.16 2.95
N ASN A 157 2.44 18.66 2.56
CA ASN A 157 3.72 19.36 2.67
C ASN A 157 4.31 19.38 1.26
N ASN A 158 4.18 20.47 0.51
CA ASN A 158 4.53 20.59 -0.91
C ASN A 158 3.88 19.52 -1.82
N GLN A 159 3.73 18.29 -1.33
CA GLN A 159 3.01 17.18 -1.98
C GLN A 159 2.06 16.50 -0.97
N TRP A 160 1.00 15.83 -1.47
CA TRP A 160 0.11 15.05 -0.64
C TRP A 160 0.80 13.76 -0.18
N THR A 161 0.74 13.48 1.11
CA THR A 161 1.27 12.25 1.71
C THR A 161 0.21 11.58 2.57
N ILE A 162 0.21 10.25 2.56
CA ILE A 162 -0.61 9.47 3.49
C ILE A 162 -0.08 9.67 4.91
N GLY A 163 -0.98 9.95 5.83
CA GLY A 163 -0.64 10.09 7.23
C GLY A 163 -0.59 11.52 7.70
N GLY A 164 -0.58 11.68 8.97
CA GLY A 164 -0.60 12.95 9.66
C GLY A 164 0.78 13.44 10.07
N THR A 165 0.77 14.47 10.88
CA THR A 165 1.91 14.94 11.64
C THR A 165 2.53 13.82 12.47
N THR A 166 3.65 14.04 13.12
CA THR A 166 4.39 13.08 13.96
C THR A 166 3.54 12.26 14.92
N ASP A 167 2.34 12.73 15.28
CA ASP A 167 1.39 12.07 16.18
C ASP A 167 0.20 11.42 15.48
N SER A 168 0.08 11.53 14.16
CA SER A 168 -1.04 10.94 13.43
C SER A 168 -0.80 9.47 13.16
N LYS A 169 -1.74 8.68 13.63
CA LYS A 169 -1.75 7.23 13.43
C LYS A 169 -2.54 6.93 12.16
N VAL A 170 -1.90 6.37 11.15
CA VAL A 170 -2.59 5.80 9.98
C VAL A 170 -2.97 4.38 10.33
N TYR A 171 -4.25 4.10 10.33
CA TYR A 171 -4.78 2.77 10.57
C TYR A 171 -5.14 2.14 9.23
N ILE A 172 -4.73 0.90 9.04
CA ILE A 172 -5.21 0.06 7.98
C ILE A 172 -6.17 -0.92 8.64
N LEU A 173 -7.44 -0.75 8.36
CA LEU A 173 -8.49 -1.64 8.83
C LEU A 173 -8.67 -2.75 7.80
N LEU A 174 -8.48 -3.98 8.23
CA LEU A 174 -8.75 -5.17 7.44
C LEU A 174 -10.00 -5.84 8.00
N GLU A 175 -10.99 -6.04 7.16
CA GLU A 175 -12.20 -6.77 7.50
C GLU A 175 -12.23 -8.07 6.70
N TYR A 176 -12.29 -9.17 7.43
CA TYR A 176 -12.40 -10.51 6.84
C TYR A 176 -13.86 -10.88 6.54
N PRO A 177 -14.11 -11.83 5.62
CA PRO A 177 -15.46 -12.30 5.32
C PRO A 177 -16.22 -12.85 6.53
N ASN A 178 -15.52 -13.28 7.59
CA ASN A 178 -16.11 -13.74 8.85
C ASN A 178 -16.48 -12.58 9.81
N GLY A 179 -16.33 -11.33 9.39
CA GLY A 179 -16.60 -10.14 10.20
C GLY A 179 -15.48 -9.76 11.16
N GLU A 180 -14.38 -10.51 11.19
CA GLU A 180 -13.21 -10.15 12.00
C GLU A 180 -12.54 -8.90 11.41
N LYS A 181 -12.29 -7.92 12.28
CA LYS A 181 -11.60 -6.68 11.90
C LYS A 181 -10.22 -6.68 12.53
N VAL A 182 -9.19 -6.55 11.68
CA VAL A 182 -7.81 -6.40 12.11
C VAL A 182 -7.35 -5.00 11.73
N GLN A 183 -6.98 -4.22 12.73
CA GLN A 183 -6.48 -2.86 12.53
C GLN A 183 -4.96 -2.86 12.58
N HIS A 184 -4.33 -2.45 11.48
CA HIS A 184 -2.90 -2.24 11.43
C HIS A 184 -2.57 -0.76 11.52
N LEU A 185 -1.69 -0.41 12.45
CA LEU A 185 -1.12 0.93 12.52
C LEU A 185 0.01 1.02 11.48
N ALA A 186 -0.25 1.67 10.36
CA ALA A 186 0.81 2.15 9.50
C ALA A 186 1.42 3.39 10.16
N GLY A 187 2.65 3.26 10.63
CA GLY A 187 3.31 4.32 11.38
C GLY A 187 3.60 5.57 10.54
N ASN A 188 4.10 6.60 11.20
CA ASN A 188 4.43 7.88 10.62
C ASN A 188 5.20 7.74 9.30
N LEU A 189 4.60 8.23 8.25
CA LEU A 189 5.24 8.39 6.95
C LEU A 189 6.18 9.60 7.02
N LEU A 190 7.44 9.37 7.31
CA LEU A 190 8.45 10.41 7.20
C LEU A 190 9.01 10.39 5.78
N ARG A 191 8.63 11.35 4.95
CA ARG A 191 9.30 11.61 3.68
C ARG A 191 10.50 12.52 3.96
N ILE A 192 11.69 12.03 3.62
CA ILE A 192 12.89 12.86 3.58
C ILE A 192 13.07 13.21 2.11
N TYR A 193 12.99 14.51 1.83
CA TYR A 193 13.40 15.08 0.55
C TYR A 193 14.80 15.66 0.74
N ASP A 194 15.72 15.29 -0.12
CA ASP A 194 16.93 16.06 -0.42
C ASP A 194 16.67 16.89 -1.68
#